data_acf5a197a895739c631f86273d00eac1
#
_entry.id   acf5a197a895739c631f86273d00eac1
#
_cell.length_a   1.000
_cell.length_b   1.000
_cell.length_c   1.000
_cell.angle_alpha   90.00
_cell.angle_beta   90.00
_cell.angle_gamma   90.00
#
_symmetry.space_group_name_H-M   'P 1'
#
loop_
_entity.id
_entity.type
_entity.pdbx_description
1 polymer ?
#
loop_
_entity_poly.entity_id
_entity_poly.type
_entity_poly.pdbx_seq_one_letter_code
_entity_poly.pdbx_strand_id
1 'polypeptide(L)'
;MQFYATHSFSQKQAYDDGEFLKFRVHYGLITAGVATLEVNSELIDAKEVFHVIGFGESTGMTSWFFNVEDHYESYIIKDKDLPQRFIRKIDEGGHTKDIRIDFDHTSQNATIIDFKNDTEKTVSFPRDAQDMVSSFYYLRNNLDVKNIKVNDEIELDMFFDRENYKFKLKFLGREILDTKFGDVSCLVFRPYVESGRVFKEKESLTIWVSDDDNKIPLLIKADLAVGSLKATLIEFKKLKNSFKIVVD
;
A
#
# COMPACT_ATOMS: atom_id res chain seq x y z
N MET A 1 26.68 18.41 -33.26
CA MET A 1 25.38 18.61 -32.66
C MET A 1 24.82 17.22 -32.36
N GLN A 2 25.03 16.69 -31.15
CA GLN A 2 24.59 15.36 -30.74
C GLN A 2 23.18 15.46 -30.18
N PHE A 3 22.21 14.86 -30.88
CA PHE A 3 20.86 14.69 -30.37
C PHE A 3 20.87 13.56 -29.34
N TYR A 4 20.76 13.88 -28.05
CA TYR A 4 20.41 12.91 -27.04
C TYR A 4 18.91 12.61 -27.18
N ALA A 5 18.61 11.45 -27.74
CA ALA A 5 17.26 10.91 -27.68
C ALA A 5 16.96 10.55 -26.22
N THR A 6 16.20 11.40 -25.55
CA THR A 6 15.57 11.05 -24.28
C THR A 6 14.53 9.99 -24.57
N HIS A 7 14.87 8.72 -24.32
CA HIS A 7 13.88 7.65 -24.29
C HIS A 7 13.02 7.90 -23.04
N SER A 8 11.90 8.59 -23.26
CA SER A 8 10.79 8.57 -22.29
C SER A 8 10.26 7.14 -22.30
N PHE A 9 10.73 6.29 -21.40
CA PHE A 9 10.01 5.08 -21.07
C PHE A 9 8.66 5.55 -20.50
N SER A 10 7.60 5.41 -21.29
CA SER A 10 6.25 5.53 -20.76
C SER A 10 6.10 4.46 -19.71
N GLN A 11 6.20 4.88 -18.46
CA GLN A 11 6.01 4.03 -17.29
C GLN A 11 4.59 3.45 -17.37
N LYS A 12 4.48 2.14 -17.42
CA LYS A 12 3.19 1.49 -17.62
C LYS A 12 2.41 1.58 -16.31
N GLN A 13 1.35 2.40 -16.33
CA GLN A 13 0.48 2.60 -15.18
C GLN A 13 -0.17 1.27 -14.75
N ALA A 14 -0.01 0.90 -13.48
CA ALA A 14 -0.51 -0.35 -12.94
C ALA A 14 -1.98 -0.28 -12.49
N TYR A 15 -2.52 0.92 -12.24
CA TYR A 15 -3.87 1.17 -11.74
C TYR A 15 -4.50 2.39 -12.40
N ASP A 16 -5.81 2.58 -12.25
CA ASP A 16 -6.54 3.73 -12.80
C ASP A 16 -7.83 3.99 -12.00
N ASP A 17 -8.57 5.00 -12.41
CA ASP A 17 -9.88 5.39 -11.86
C ASP A 17 -10.86 4.23 -11.78
N GLY A 18 -11.45 4.07 -10.60
CA GLY A 18 -12.46 3.05 -10.28
C GLY A 18 -11.87 1.67 -9.99
N GLU A 19 -10.54 1.50 -9.88
CA GLU A 19 -9.99 0.26 -9.37
C GLU A 19 -10.53 0.01 -7.96
N PHE A 20 -11.01 -1.21 -7.72
CA PHE A 20 -11.50 -1.65 -6.43
C PHE A 20 -10.93 -3.02 -6.08
N LEU A 21 -10.38 -3.15 -4.88
CA LEU A 21 -9.85 -4.40 -4.34
C LEU A 21 -10.51 -4.67 -2.99
N LYS A 22 -10.99 -5.92 -2.77
CA LYS A 22 -11.59 -6.34 -1.49
C LYS A 22 -10.90 -7.59 -0.95
N PHE A 23 -10.54 -7.53 0.32
CA PHE A 23 -9.83 -8.59 1.02
C PHE A 23 -10.68 -9.13 2.16
N ARG A 24 -10.63 -10.44 2.35
CA ARG A 24 -11.07 -11.10 3.57
C ARG A 24 -9.89 -11.21 4.53
N VAL A 25 -10.02 -10.63 5.70
CA VAL A 25 -9.06 -10.77 6.80
C VAL A 25 -9.46 -11.94 7.66
N HIS A 26 -8.55 -12.89 7.88
CA HIS A 26 -8.87 -14.12 8.61
C HIS A 26 -7.69 -14.67 9.42
N TYR A 27 -8.01 -15.30 10.54
CA TYR A 27 -7.08 -16.07 11.36
C TYR A 27 -7.48 -17.55 11.29
N GLY A 28 -6.66 -18.38 10.65
CA GLY A 28 -7.05 -19.75 10.32
C GLY A 28 -8.34 -19.76 9.48
N LEU A 29 -9.37 -20.44 9.99
CA LEU A 29 -10.69 -20.52 9.34
C LEU A 29 -11.64 -19.40 9.75
N ILE A 30 -11.32 -18.64 10.79
CA ILE A 30 -12.19 -17.59 11.34
C ILE A 30 -12.00 -16.30 10.52
N THR A 31 -13.09 -15.80 9.94
CA THR A 31 -13.09 -14.46 9.34
C THR A 31 -13.06 -13.42 10.45
N ALA A 32 -12.01 -12.59 10.46
CA ALA A 32 -11.82 -11.54 11.44
C ALA A 32 -12.36 -10.18 10.97
N GLY A 33 -12.34 -9.96 9.66
CA GLY A 33 -12.76 -8.67 9.08
C GLY A 33 -12.72 -8.65 7.57
N VAL A 34 -12.95 -7.47 7.04
CA VAL A 34 -12.77 -7.14 5.62
C VAL A 34 -11.93 -5.88 5.49
N ALA A 35 -11.21 -5.77 4.37
CA ALA A 35 -10.52 -4.55 3.98
C ALA A 35 -10.78 -4.26 2.51
N THR A 36 -10.86 -2.97 2.15
CA THR A 36 -11.03 -2.53 0.77
C THR A 36 -10.00 -1.46 0.41
N LEU A 37 -9.65 -1.40 -0.87
CA LEU A 37 -8.92 -0.30 -1.48
C LEU A 37 -9.71 0.16 -2.70
N GLU A 38 -9.92 1.46 -2.84
CA GLU A 38 -10.62 2.09 -3.96
C GLU A 38 -9.81 3.26 -4.49
N VAL A 39 -9.75 3.40 -5.80
CA VAL A 39 -9.05 4.49 -6.50
C VAL A 39 -10.06 5.35 -7.24
N ASN A 40 -10.08 6.64 -6.95
CA ASN A 40 -10.90 7.62 -7.64
C ASN A 40 -10.02 8.73 -8.23
N SER A 41 -10.39 9.26 -9.38
CA SER A 41 -9.72 10.41 -9.98
C SER A 41 -10.36 11.69 -9.49
N GLU A 42 -9.56 12.59 -8.94
CA GLU A 42 -10.02 13.88 -8.42
C GLU A 42 -9.12 15.04 -8.85
N LEU A 43 -9.60 16.26 -8.64
CA LEU A 43 -8.85 17.49 -8.84
C LEU A 43 -8.75 18.22 -7.50
N ILE A 44 -7.54 18.38 -6.97
CA ILE A 44 -7.25 19.13 -5.73
C ILE A 44 -6.22 20.20 -6.04
N ASP A 45 -6.53 21.47 -5.71
CA ASP A 45 -5.65 22.61 -5.92
C ASP A 45 -5.11 22.68 -7.36
N ALA A 46 -5.99 22.45 -8.35
CA ALA A 46 -5.70 22.39 -9.78
C ALA A 46 -4.71 21.28 -10.21
N LYS A 47 -4.47 20.27 -9.37
CA LYS A 47 -3.68 19.10 -9.69
C LYS A 47 -4.57 17.87 -9.82
N GLU A 48 -4.35 17.09 -10.87
CA GLU A 48 -4.98 15.77 -10.98
C GLU A 48 -4.34 14.79 -10.02
N VAL A 49 -5.17 14.15 -9.20
CA VAL A 49 -4.74 13.16 -8.22
C VAL A 49 -5.53 11.85 -8.37
N PHE A 50 -4.91 10.77 -7.97
CA PHE A 50 -5.63 9.57 -7.58
C PHE A 50 -5.92 9.66 -6.08
N HIS A 51 -7.18 9.70 -5.72
CA HIS A 51 -7.64 9.58 -4.33
C HIS A 51 -7.82 8.10 -4.04
N VAL A 52 -6.92 7.55 -3.26
CA VAL A 52 -6.96 6.16 -2.81
C VAL A 52 -7.58 6.11 -1.43
N ILE A 53 -8.65 5.33 -1.30
CA ILE A 53 -9.37 5.11 -0.04
C ILE A 53 -9.16 3.66 0.40
N GLY A 54 -8.55 3.49 1.56
CA GLY A 54 -8.43 2.22 2.26
C GLY A 54 -9.38 2.18 3.45
N PHE A 55 -10.22 1.15 3.51
CA PHE A 55 -11.12 0.93 4.64
C PHE A 55 -10.93 -0.48 5.18
N GLY A 56 -10.90 -0.63 6.51
CA GLY A 56 -10.82 -1.90 7.20
C GLY A 56 -11.76 -1.98 8.39
N GLU A 57 -12.49 -3.08 8.49
CA GLU A 57 -13.38 -3.31 9.62
C GLU A 57 -13.32 -4.75 10.13
N SER A 58 -13.44 -4.91 11.44
CA SER A 58 -13.69 -6.22 12.04
C SER A 58 -15.15 -6.65 11.83
N THR A 59 -15.37 -7.95 11.63
CA THR A 59 -16.73 -8.49 11.37
C THR A 59 -17.07 -9.67 12.26
N GLY A 60 -18.38 -9.93 12.40
CA GLY A 60 -18.91 -11.10 13.11
C GLY A 60 -18.56 -11.10 14.60
N MET A 61 -18.18 -12.27 15.14
CA MET A 61 -17.83 -12.39 16.56
C MET A 61 -16.56 -11.63 16.94
N THR A 62 -15.66 -11.38 15.99
CA THR A 62 -14.40 -10.67 16.26
C THR A 62 -14.68 -9.24 16.70
N SER A 63 -15.67 -8.56 16.08
CA SER A 63 -16.04 -7.19 16.45
C SER A 63 -16.60 -7.05 17.87
N TRP A 64 -17.09 -8.13 18.49
CA TRP A 64 -17.57 -8.10 19.88
C TRP A 64 -16.42 -8.09 20.89
N PHE A 65 -15.27 -8.66 20.52
CA PHE A 65 -14.10 -8.74 21.39
C PHE A 65 -13.08 -7.64 21.10
N PHE A 66 -12.95 -7.28 19.82
CA PHE A 66 -12.02 -6.26 19.39
C PHE A 66 -12.59 -5.58 18.12
N ASN A 67 -13.20 -4.41 18.34
CA ASN A 67 -13.74 -3.63 17.23
C ASN A 67 -12.61 -2.87 16.54
N VAL A 68 -12.55 -3.01 15.21
CA VAL A 68 -11.66 -2.24 14.35
C VAL A 68 -12.51 -1.53 13.30
N GLU A 69 -12.29 -0.22 13.14
CA GLU A 69 -12.80 0.58 12.04
C GLU A 69 -11.70 1.57 11.63
N ASP A 70 -11.00 1.22 10.56
CA ASP A 70 -9.84 1.95 10.08
C ASP A 70 -10.11 2.55 8.72
N HIS A 71 -9.82 3.84 8.58
CA HIS A 71 -9.96 4.60 7.35
C HIS A 71 -8.66 5.31 7.03
N TYR A 72 -8.12 5.04 5.85
CA TYR A 72 -6.89 5.62 5.32
C TYR A 72 -7.16 6.22 3.95
N GLU A 73 -6.66 7.43 3.70
CA GLU A 73 -6.74 8.05 2.38
C GLU A 73 -5.38 8.58 1.96
N SER A 74 -5.05 8.46 0.68
CA SER A 74 -3.91 9.10 0.07
C SER A 74 -4.32 9.78 -1.23
N TYR A 75 -3.93 11.03 -1.39
CA TYR A 75 -4.13 11.81 -2.61
C TYR A 75 -2.80 11.87 -3.36
N ILE A 76 -2.68 11.05 -4.39
CA ILE A 76 -1.43 10.83 -5.13
C ILE A 76 -1.43 11.66 -6.41
N ILE A 77 -0.48 12.57 -6.57
CA ILE A 77 -0.33 13.42 -7.76
C ILE A 77 0.00 12.52 -8.96
N LYS A 78 -0.87 12.52 -10.00
CA LYS A 78 -0.81 11.55 -11.11
C LYS A 78 0.47 11.60 -11.93
N ASP A 79 1.02 12.79 -12.17
CA ASP A 79 2.22 12.97 -12.99
C ASP A 79 3.54 12.75 -12.24
N LYS A 80 3.49 12.53 -10.91
CA LYS A 80 4.66 12.42 -10.04
C LYS A 80 4.71 11.16 -9.20
N ASP A 81 3.59 10.46 -9.05
CA ASP A 81 3.44 9.35 -8.10
C ASP A 81 3.82 9.74 -6.65
N LEU A 82 3.54 10.99 -6.26
CA LEU A 82 3.88 11.53 -4.94
C LEU A 82 2.62 11.90 -4.15
N PRO A 83 2.56 11.64 -2.84
CA PRO A 83 1.42 12.02 -2.03
C PRO A 83 1.34 13.54 -1.86
N GLN A 84 0.17 14.13 -2.08
CA GLN A 84 -0.15 15.50 -1.73
C GLN A 84 -0.77 15.61 -0.35
N ARG A 85 -1.58 14.61 0.02
CA ARG A 85 -2.29 14.54 1.31
C ARG A 85 -2.45 13.08 1.73
N PHE A 86 -2.31 12.84 3.02
CA PHE A 86 -2.64 11.57 3.65
C PHE A 86 -3.57 11.81 4.84
N ILE A 87 -4.60 10.96 4.98
CA ILE A 87 -5.54 10.98 6.10
C ILE A 87 -5.52 9.61 6.77
N ARG A 88 -5.49 9.62 8.09
CA ARG A 88 -5.59 8.43 8.93
C ARG A 88 -6.62 8.65 10.02
N LYS A 89 -7.74 7.94 9.92
CA LYS A 89 -8.78 7.93 10.93
C LYS A 89 -9.04 6.50 11.35
N ILE A 90 -8.72 6.15 12.58
CA ILE A 90 -8.77 4.78 13.07
C ILE A 90 -9.48 4.68 14.42
N ASP A 91 -10.13 3.55 14.63
CA ASP A 91 -10.62 3.08 15.94
C ASP A 91 -10.28 1.59 16.09
N GLU A 92 -9.27 1.31 16.90
CA GLU A 92 -8.77 -0.03 17.17
C GLU A 92 -9.03 -0.37 18.65
N GLY A 93 -10.21 -0.92 18.96
CA GLY A 93 -10.61 -1.25 20.34
C GLY A 93 -10.63 -0.06 21.28
N GLY A 94 -11.02 1.11 20.78
CA GLY A 94 -11.04 2.39 21.51
C GLY A 94 -9.73 3.19 21.44
N HIS A 95 -8.67 2.64 20.84
CA HIS A 95 -7.51 3.45 20.49
C HIS A 95 -7.80 4.20 19.19
N THR A 96 -8.00 5.50 19.27
CA THR A 96 -8.40 6.33 18.13
C THR A 96 -7.31 7.29 17.70
N LYS A 97 -7.19 7.51 16.36
CA LYS A 97 -6.42 8.62 15.76
C LYS A 97 -7.30 9.32 14.73
N ASP A 98 -7.08 10.62 14.55
CA ASP A 98 -7.67 11.42 13.47
C ASP A 98 -6.60 12.43 13.03
N ILE A 99 -5.85 12.08 11.99
CA ILE A 99 -4.65 12.79 11.55
C ILE A 99 -4.75 13.07 10.04
N ARG A 100 -4.42 14.30 9.65
CA ARG A 100 -4.15 14.68 8.26
C ARG A 100 -2.72 15.14 8.13
N ILE A 101 -2.07 14.74 7.05
CA ILE A 101 -0.73 15.17 6.66
C ILE A 101 -0.82 15.78 5.27
N ASP A 102 -0.45 17.05 5.14
CA ASP A 102 -0.34 17.76 3.86
C ASP A 102 1.15 17.88 3.49
N PHE A 103 1.53 17.39 2.29
CA PHE A 103 2.92 17.35 1.82
C PHE A 103 3.23 18.52 0.89
N ASP A 104 4.22 19.32 1.23
CA ASP A 104 4.85 20.27 0.31
C ASP A 104 6.20 19.74 -0.18
N HIS A 105 6.20 19.11 -1.33
CA HIS A 105 7.41 18.56 -1.95
C HIS A 105 8.40 19.62 -2.42
N THR A 106 7.98 20.89 -2.54
CA THR A 106 8.87 21.99 -2.92
C THR A 106 9.75 22.41 -1.75
N SER A 107 9.14 22.58 -0.58
CA SER A 107 9.86 22.94 0.65
C SER A 107 10.35 21.71 1.42
N GLN A 108 9.95 20.50 1.02
CA GLN A 108 10.20 19.23 1.73
C GLN A 108 9.70 19.26 3.19
N ASN A 109 8.53 19.86 3.42
CA ASN A 109 7.87 19.94 4.72
C ASN A 109 6.47 19.37 4.68
N ALA A 110 6.14 18.54 5.67
CA ALA A 110 4.81 18.00 5.91
C ALA A 110 4.15 18.74 7.06
N THR A 111 2.94 19.24 6.83
CA THR A 111 2.10 19.80 7.89
C THR A 111 1.19 18.70 8.42
N ILE A 112 1.32 18.37 9.70
CA ILE A 112 0.59 17.31 10.38
C ILE A 112 -0.44 17.96 11.29
N ILE A 113 -1.71 17.68 11.04
CA ILE A 113 -2.85 18.15 11.83
C ILE A 113 -3.44 16.95 12.55
N ASP A 114 -3.43 16.99 13.87
CA ASP A 114 -4.02 15.97 14.74
C ASP A 114 -5.32 16.53 15.31
N PHE A 115 -6.44 16.15 14.72
CA PHE A 115 -7.76 16.65 15.08
C PHE A 115 -8.23 16.17 16.46
N LYS A 116 -7.74 15.01 16.91
CA LYS A 116 -8.08 14.48 18.23
C LYS A 116 -7.45 15.30 19.36
N ASN A 117 -6.22 15.77 19.15
CA ASN A 117 -5.44 16.48 20.17
C ASN A 117 -5.37 17.99 19.93
N ASP A 118 -6.04 18.49 18.88
CA ASP A 118 -6.02 19.91 18.44
C ASP A 118 -4.59 20.45 18.34
N THR A 119 -3.73 19.72 17.62
CA THR A 119 -2.33 20.10 17.43
C THR A 119 -1.94 20.14 15.96
N GLU A 120 -1.08 21.10 15.63
CA GLU A 120 -0.46 21.22 14.32
C GLU A 120 1.07 21.23 14.46
N LYS A 121 1.76 20.52 13.58
CA LYS A 121 3.23 20.50 13.53
C LYS A 121 3.70 20.44 12.08
N THR A 122 4.82 21.10 11.80
CA THR A 122 5.55 20.96 10.55
C THR A 122 6.82 20.14 10.79
N VAL A 123 7.06 19.14 9.95
CA VAL A 123 8.22 18.26 10.02
C VAL A 123 8.81 18.12 8.62
N SER A 124 10.14 18.19 8.51
CA SER A 124 10.81 17.95 7.23
C SER A 124 10.81 16.48 6.87
N PHE A 125 10.72 16.18 5.56
CA PHE A 125 10.79 14.83 5.03
C PHE A 125 11.77 14.74 3.84
N PRO A 126 12.33 13.55 3.53
CA PRO A 126 13.23 13.36 2.40
C PRO A 126 12.50 13.58 1.07
N ARG A 127 13.28 13.93 0.03
CA ARG A 127 12.74 14.03 -1.32
C ARG A 127 12.05 12.72 -1.73
N ASP A 128 10.92 12.84 -2.43
CA ASP A 128 10.15 11.72 -3.00
C ASP A 128 9.61 10.71 -1.97
N ALA A 129 9.55 11.11 -0.68
CA ALA A 129 8.98 10.27 0.36
C ALA A 129 7.50 9.97 0.10
N GLN A 130 7.11 8.76 0.40
CA GLN A 130 5.76 8.23 0.26
C GLN A 130 5.06 8.17 1.62
N ASP A 131 3.73 8.26 1.64
CA ASP A 131 2.95 7.81 2.79
C ASP A 131 2.73 6.29 2.75
N MET A 132 2.05 5.75 3.75
CA MET A 132 1.80 4.31 3.87
C MET A 132 0.98 3.74 2.71
N VAL A 133 -0.01 4.48 2.19
CA VAL A 133 -0.88 4.04 1.08
C VAL A 133 -0.19 4.31 -0.25
N SER A 134 0.35 5.52 -0.45
CA SER A 134 1.01 5.89 -1.70
C SER A 134 2.25 5.02 -1.97
N SER A 135 2.96 4.54 -0.95
CA SER A 135 4.10 3.63 -1.10
C SER A 135 3.73 2.35 -1.86
N PHE A 136 2.56 1.78 -1.59
CA PHE A 136 2.08 0.60 -2.28
C PHE A 136 1.77 0.89 -3.76
N TYR A 137 1.10 1.99 -4.06
CA TYR A 137 0.75 2.37 -5.44
C TYR A 137 1.99 2.83 -6.24
N TYR A 138 2.92 3.53 -5.59
CA TYR A 138 4.22 3.86 -6.17
C TYR A 138 4.99 2.60 -6.58
N LEU A 139 5.07 1.59 -5.71
CA LEU A 139 5.75 0.33 -6.02
C LEU A 139 5.09 -0.41 -7.19
N ARG A 140 3.77 -0.42 -7.30
CA ARG A 140 3.06 -1.03 -8.44
C ARG A 140 3.45 -0.41 -9.78
N ASN A 141 3.64 0.92 -9.83
CA ASN A 141 4.06 1.62 -11.03
C ASN A 141 5.55 1.44 -11.31
N ASN A 142 6.40 1.46 -10.28
CA ASN A 142 7.83 1.66 -10.40
C ASN A 142 8.68 0.38 -10.25
N LEU A 143 8.08 -0.75 -9.89
CA LEU A 143 8.79 -1.99 -9.67
C LEU A 143 9.20 -2.64 -11.01
N ASP A 144 10.51 -2.70 -11.29
CA ASP A 144 11.05 -3.48 -12.41
C ASP A 144 11.12 -4.97 -12.05
N VAL A 145 10.06 -5.70 -12.41
CA VAL A 145 9.95 -7.13 -12.13
C VAL A 145 10.70 -8.02 -13.12
N LYS A 146 11.17 -7.47 -14.25
CA LYS A 146 11.81 -8.28 -15.31
C LYS A 146 13.21 -8.70 -14.94
N ASN A 147 13.94 -7.83 -14.25
CA ASN A 147 15.34 -8.01 -13.91
C ASN A 147 15.58 -8.35 -12.45
N ILE A 148 14.53 -8.34 -11.61
CA ILE A 148 14.64 -8.58 -10.18
C ILE A 148 15.11 -10.00 -9.86
N LYS A 149 16.07 -10.13 -8.97
CA LYS A 149 16.64 -11.40 -8.50
C LYS A 149 16.26 -11.66 -7.06
N VAL A 150 16.18 -12.94 -6.69
CA VAL A 150 15.95 -13.34 -5.30
C VAL A 150 16.99 -12.68 -4.38
N ASN A 151 16.51 -12.10 -3.30
CA ASN A 151 17.21 -11.29 -2.32
C ASN A 151 17.52 -9.83 -2.75
N ASP A 152 17.13 -9.39 -3.93
CA ASP A 152 17.19 -7.96 -4.24
C ASP A 152 16.25 -7.18 -3.29
N GLU A 153 16.70 -6.00 -2.89
CA GLU A 153 15.95 -5.10 -2.02
C GLU A 153 15.62 -3.81 -2.77
N ILE A 154 14.35 -3.43 -2.71
CA ILE A 154 13.85 -2.14 -3.18
C ILE A 154 13.69 -1.25 -1.95
N GLU A 155 14.28 -0.06 -1.98
CA GLU A 155 14.22 0.90 -0.88
C GLU A 155 13.45 2.15 -1.31
N LEU A 156 12.63 2.69 -0.41
CA LEU A 156 12.00 4.00 -0.56
C LEU A 156 11.93 4.72 0.80
N ASP A 157 11.90 6.04 0.74
CA ASP A 157 11.62 6.86 1.91
C ASP A 157 10.12 6.90 2.18
N MET A 158 9.73 6.63 3.41
CA MET A 158 8.35 6.68 3.88
C MET A 158 8.21 7.66 5.05
N PHE A 159 7.21 8.53 4.97
CA PHE A 159 6.84 9.44 6.05
C PHE A 159 5.55 8.94 6.71
N PHE A 160 5.62 8.58 7.98
CA PHE A 160 4.49 8.04 8.71
C PHE A 160 4.55 8.46 10.18
N ASP A 161 3.41 8.80 10.79
CA ASP A 161 3.29 9.17 12.21
C ASP A 161 4.33 10.21 12.68
N ARG A 162 4.68 11.20 11.84
CA ARG A 162 5.64 12.30 12.12
C ARG A 162 7.12 11.90 12.03
N GLU A 163 7.43 10.74 11.54
CA GLU A 163 8.80 10.22 11.43
C GLU A 163 9.10 9.76 9.99
N ASN A 164 10.37 9.82 9.65
CA ASN A 164 10.89 9.32 8.38
C ASN A 164 11.42 7.90 8.58
N TYR A 165 11.09 6.99 7.68
CA TYR A 165 11.53 5.61 7.70
C TYR A 165 12.16 5.23 6.37
N LYS A 166 13.19 4.39 6.41
CA LYS A 166 13.64 3.62 5.25
C LYS A 166 12.81 2.35 5.17
N PHE A 167 11.87 2.33 4.23
CA PHE A 167 11.09 1.15 3.93
C PHE A 167 11.81 0.31 2.90
N LYS A 168 11.89 -0.98 3.14
CA LYS A 168 12.54 -1.94 2.24
C LYS A 168 11.57 -3.06 1.89
N LEU A 169 11.64 -3.48 0.64
CA LEU A 169 10.87 -4.59 0.10
C LEU A 169 11.85 -5.61 -0.48
N LYS A 170 12.04 -6.74 0.20
CA LYS A 170 12.92 -7.81 -0.24
C LYS A 170 12.18 -8.79 -1.13
N PHE A 171 12.70 -9.06 -2.32
CA PHE A 171 12.15 -10.05 -3.21
C PHE A 171 12.56 -11.47 -2.80
N LEU A 172 11.59 -12.34 -2.58
CA LEU A 172 11.80 -13.72 -2.15
C LEU A 172 11.75 -14.73 -3.31
N GLY A 173 11.14 -14.37 -4.43
CA GLY A 173 10.99 -15.26 -5.58
C GLY A 173 9.61 -15.20 -6.22
N ARG A 174 9.33 -16.19 -7.06
CA ARG A 174 8.04 -16.38 -7.72
C ARG A 174 7.40 -17.68 -7.26
N GLU A 175 6.09 -17.64 -7.04
CA GLU A 175 5.29 -18.80 -6.65
C GLU A 175 3.98 -18.80 -7.45
N ILE A 176 3.38 -19.96 -7.61
CA ILE A 176 2.00 -20.08 -8.08
C ILE A 176 1.11 -20.15 -6.85
N LEU A 177 0.14 -19.24 -6.77
CA LEU A 177 -0.83 -19.18 -5.69
C LEU A 177 -2.19 -19.68 -6.21
N ASP A 178 -2.73 -20.73 -5.58
CA ASP A 178 -4.11 -21.15 -5.77
C ASP A 178 -5.06 -20.11 -5.16
N THR A 179 -5.88 -19.50 -5.99
CA THR A 179 -6.82 -18.43 -5.61
C THR A 179 -8.24 -18.79 -6.04
N LYS A 180 -9.22 -18.05 -5.50
CA LYS A 180 -10.61 -18.19 -6.00
C LYS A 180 -10.79 -17.83 -7.48
N PHE A 181 -9.80 -17.17 -8.09
CA PHE A 181 -9.81 -16.77 -9.50
C PHE A 181 -9.10 -17.79 -10.42
N GLY A 182 -8.50 -18.84 -9.85
CA GLY A 182 -7.61 -19.79 -10.48
C GLY A 182 -6.18 -19.64 -9.99
N ASP A 183 -5.28 -20.42 -10.58
CA ASP A 183 -3.85 -20.36 -10.29
C ASP A 183 -3.24 -19.08 -10.85
N VAL A 184 -2.52 -18.34 -10.02
CA VAL A 184 -1.90 -17.06 -10.40
C VAL A 184 -0.40 -17.09 -10.09
N SER A 185 0.41 -16.75 -11.10
CA SER A 185 1.84 -16.48 -10.88
C SER A 185 2.00 -15.23 -10.03
N CYS A 186 2.75 -15.34 -8.96
CA CYS A 186 2.97 -14.29 -7.97
C CYS A 186 4.43 -13.95 -7.80
N LEU A 187 4.69 -12.67 -7.59
CA LEU A 187 5.93 -12.16 -7.01
C LEU A 187 5.77 -12.15 -5.49
N VAL A 188 6.73 -12.71 -4.78
CA VAL A 188 6.68 -12.81 -3.32
C VAL A 188 7.67 -11.85 -2.70
N PHE A 189 7.18 -11.01 -1.78
CA PHE A 189 7.98 -9.98 -1.14
C PHE A 189 7.87 -10.04 0.38
N ARG A 190 8.93 -9.54 1.03
CA ARG A 190 8.97 -9.29 2.46
C ARG A 190 9.23 -7.81 2.71
N PRO A 191 8.23 -7.05 3.19
CA PRO A 191 8.43 -5.67 3.61
C PRO A 191 9.08 -5.62 5.00
N TYR A 192 9.94 -4.64 5.23
CA TYR A 192 10.47 -4.32 6.53
C TYR A 192 10.94 -2.85 6.63
N VAL A 193 11.12 -2.36 7.84
CA VAL A 193 11.57 -1.00 8.13
C VAL A 193 12.84 -1.06 8.97
N GLU A 194 13.83 -0.26 8.64
CA GLU A 194 15.13 -0.27 9.34
C GLU A 194 15.06 0.22 10.78
N SER A 195 14.12 1.08 11.16
CA SER A 195 13.97 1.59 12.52
C SER A 195 12.85 0.88 13.28
N GLY A 196 13.24 0.25 14.36
CA GLY A 196 12.55 -0.74 15.17
C GLY A 196 11.21 -0.40 15.84
N ARG A 197 10.33 0.47 15.30
CA ARG A 197 9.05 0.79 15.94
C ARG A 197 7.82 0.18 15.30
N VAL A 198 7.81 -0.04 13.99
CA VAL A 198 6.61 -0.50 13.26
C VAL A 198 6.59 -2.02 13.05
N PHE A 199 7.74 -2.63 12.83
CA PHE A 199 7.87 -4.09 12.68
C PHE A 199 9.05 -4.58 13.51
N LYS A 200 8.80 -4.93 14.77
CA LYS A 200 9.84 -5.48 15.67
C LYS A 200 10.36 -6.85 15.24
N GLU A 201 9.60 -7.58 14.43
CA GLU A 201 10.00 -8.87 13.89
C GLU A 201 10.22 -8.74 12.38
N LYS A 202 11.48 -8.72 11.98
CA LYS A 202 11.94 -8.56 10.59
C LYS A 202 11.39 -9.60 9.59
N GLU A 203 10.65 -10.61 10.05
CA GLU A 203 10.27 -11.77 9.23
C GLU A 203 8.78 -12.13 9.29
N SER A 204 7.94 -11.31 9.93
CA SER A 204 6.55 -11.67 10.16
C SER A 204 5.61 -11.44 8.97
N LEU A 205 5.94 -10.52 8.07
CA LEU A 205 5.06 -10.14 6.97
C LEU A 205 5.57 -10.67 5.62
N THR A 206 4.69 -11.30 4.85
CA THR A 206 4.94 -11.73 3.48
C THR A 206 3.78 -11.31 2.59
N ILE A 207 4.09 -10.82 1.39
CA ILE A 207 3.10 -10.31 0.43
C ILE A 207 3.27 -11.05 -0.90
N TRP A 208 2.18 -11.60 -1.44
CA TRP A 208 2.09 -12.17 -2.79
C TRP A 208 1.34 -11.18 -3.67
N VAL A 209 1.99 -10.69 -4.71
CA VAL A 209 1.37 -9.81 -5.71
C VAL A 209 1.34 -10.50 -7.07
N SER A 210 0.34 -10.20 -7.90
CA SER A 210 0.24 -10.77 -9.24
C SER A 210 1.48 -10.43 -10.10
N ASP A 211 2.04 -11.43 -10.79
CA ASP A 211 3.16 -11.26 -11.73
C ASP A 211 2.62 -10.81 -13.11
N ASP A 212 1.90 -9.70 -13.09
CA ASP A 212 1.35 -9.02 -14.27
C ASP A 212 1.53 -7.50 -14.15
N ASP A 213 0.99 -6.75 -15.11
CA ASP A 213 1.15 -5.29 -15.14
C ASP A 213 0.31 -4.57 -14.05
N ASN A 214 -0.65 -5.24 -13.40
CA ASN A 214 -1.44 -4.67 -12.30
C ASN A 214 -0.69 -4.74 -10.97
N LYS A 215 0.09 -5.80 -10.71
CA LYS A 215 0.81 -6.06 -9.45
C LYS A 215 -0.10 -5.88 -8.22
N ILE A 216 -1.32 -6.47 -8.26
CA ILE A 216 -2.25 -6.39 -7.14
C ILE A 216 -1.89 -7.41 -6.06
N PRO A 217 -2.08 -7.08 -4.76
CA PRO A 217 -1.86 -8.05 -3.69
C PRO A 217 -2.96 -9.11 -3.72
N LEU A 218 -2.55 -10.38 -3.74
CA LEU A 218 -3.45 -11.53 -3.71
C LEU A 218 -3.55 -12.09 -2.30
N LEU A 219 -2.44 -12.07 -1.57
CA LEU A 219 -2.33 -12.53 -0.21
C LEU A 219 -1.31 -11.69 0.55
N ILE A 220 -1.69 -11.22 1.73
CA ILE A 220 -0.80 -10.63 2.72
C ILE A 220 -0.88 -11.54 3.95
N LYS A 221 0.25 -12.04 4.43
CA LYS A 221 0.34 -12.94 5.58
C LYS A 221 1.24 -12.34 6.64
N ALA A 222 0.71 -12.18 7.85
CA ALA A 222 1.48 -11.83 9.03
C ALA A 222 1.60 -13.04 9.94
N ASP A 223 2.82 -13.54 10.15
CA ASP A 223 3.08 -14.60 11.09
C ASP A 223 3.04 -14.06 12.52
N LEU A 224 2.32 -14.75 13.40
CA LEU A 224 2.17 -14.42 14.81
C LEU A 224 2.89 -15.48 15.64
N ALA A 225 3.05 -15.23 16.93
CA ALA A 225 3.62 -16.23 17.86
C ALA A 225 2.87 -17.58 17.80
N VAL A 226 1.56 -17.54 17.52
CA VAL A 226 0.73 -18.70 17.24
C VAL A 226 -0.11 -18.41 16.01
N GLY A 227 0.06 -19.21 14.95
CA GLY A 227 -0.70 -19.08 13.70
C GLY A 227 -0.31 -17.87 12.85
N SER A 228 -1.23 -17.42 11.99
CA SER A 228 -1.02 -16.26 11.13
C SER A 228 -2.33 -15.52 10.86
N LEU A 229 -2.23 -14.18 10.74
CA LEU A 229 -3.30 -13.35 10.19
C LEU A 229 -3.08 -13.22 8.69
N LYS A 230 -4.13 -13.38 7.91
CA LYS A 230 -4.07 -13.29 6.45
C LYS A 230 -5.13 -12.32 5.92
N ALA A 231 -4.73 -11.50 4.93
CA ALA A 231 -5.66 -10.76 4.09
C ALA A 231 -5.60 -11.37 2.68
N THR A 232 -6.70 -11.99 2.25
CA THR A 232 -6.79 -12.69 0.95
C THR A 232 -7.72 -11.92 0.04
N LEU A 233 -7.28 -11.62 -1.19
CA LEU A 233 -8.10 -10.95 -2.21
C LEU A 233 -9.32 -11.81 -2.56
N ILE A 234 -10.51 -11.25 -2.40
CA ILE A 234 -11.78 -11.92 -2.70
C ILE A 234 -12.60 -11.26 -3.80
N GLU A 235 -12.29 -10.04 -4.17
CA GLU A 235 -12.96 -9.32 -5.25
C GLU A 235 -12.04 -8.24 -5.80
N PHE A 236 -12.11 -8.02 -7.10
CA PHE A 236 -11.52 -6.83 -7.74
C PHE A 236 -12.44 -6.33 -8.86
N LYS A 237 -12.34 -5.02 -9.16
CA LYS A 237 -13.05 -4.37 -10.27
C LYS A 237 -12.13 -3.40 -11.00
N LYS A 238 -12.41 -3.18 -12.28
CA LYS A 238 -11.77 -2.16 -13.12
C LYS A 238 -10.24 -2.14 -13.05
N LEU A 239 -9.60 -3.31 -13.05
CA LEU A 239 -8.15 -3.35 -13.19
C LEU A 239 -7.74 -2.70 -14.52
N LYS A 240 -6.69 -1.90 -14.48
CA LYS A 240 -6.17 -1.20 -15.67
C LYS A 240 -5.67 -2.16 -16.74
N ASN A 241 -5.02 -3.23 -16.33
CA ASN A 241 -4.41 -4.21 -17.21
C ASN A 241 -5.13 -5.56 -17.08
N SER A 242 -4.92 -6.45 -18.06
CA SER A 242 -5.48 -7.81 -18.00
C SER A 242 -4.92 -8.56 -16.79
N PHE A 243 -5.81 -9.15 -16.00
CA PHE A 243 -5.44 -10.06 -14.92
C PHE A 243 -5.08 -11.43 -15.53
N LYS A 244 -3.92 -11.96 -15.16
CA LYS A 244 -3.39 -13.19 -15.74
C LYS A 244 -3.56 -14.36 -14.79
N ILE A 245 -4.19 -15.43 -15.27
CA ILE A 245 -4.23 -16.74 -14.61
C ILE A 245 -3.33 -17.72 -15.39
N VAL A 246 -2.79 -18.70 -14.67
CA VAL A 246 -2.06 -19.81 -15.28
C VAL A 246 -3.10 -20.74 -15.91
N VAL A 247 -2.91 -21.05 -17.19
CA VAL A 247 -3.76 -22.01 -17.92
C VAL A 247 -2.87 -23.18 -18.28
N ASP A 248 -3.21 -24.38 -17.81
CA ASP A 248 -2.53 -25.64 -18.15
C ASP A 248 -2.72 -26.03 -19.63
#